data_bd556db6933287cf7337bf939cfd0403
#
_entry.id   bd556db6933287cf7337bf939cfd0403
#
_cell.length_a   1.000
_cell.length_b   1.000
_cell.length_c   1.000
_cell.angle_alpha   90.00
_cell.angle_beta   90.00
_cell.angle_gamma   90.00
#
_symmetry.space_group_name_H-M   'P 1'
#
loop_
_entity.id
_entity.type
_entity.pdbx_description
1 polymer ?
#
loop_
_entity_poly.entity_id
_entity_poly.type
_entity_poly.pdbx_seq_one_letter_code
_entity_poly.pdbx_strand_id
1 'polypeptide(L)'
;MTMIHQMLKGLVDLIYGTKRVRRKFELENPNEKVLAADASKGIVTTTNQDIQRGLDWVTSQRAVVLLTDKKIICGKWTIPFDTISTAQLLKINSLFGGGQVLKVQTTDDKNYQFGMQLNPEWTNQQSLPLTLEKGRVKYSAFSIIVRLVAAGYLIYWLYERIIAH
;
A
#
# COMPACT_ATOMS: atom_id res chain seq x y z
N MET A 1 -12.93 -9.37 -8.15
CA MET A 1 -11.47 -9.19 -8.39
C MET A 1 -11.17 -9.85 -9.73
N THR A 2 -10.65 -9.11 -10.71
CA THR A 2 -10.38 -9.65 -12.06
C THR A 2 -9.17 -10.57 -12.03
N MET A 3 -9.09 -11.53 -12.98
CA MET A 3 -7.99 -12.48 -13.13
C MET A 3 -6.61 -11.77 -13.20
N ILE A 4 -6.55 -10.64 -13.90
CA ILE A 4 -5.35 -9.79 -14.02
C ILE A 4 -4.86 -9.29 -12.64
N HIS A 5 -5.78 -8.88 -11.76
CA HIS A 5 -5.41 -8.44 -10.41
C HIS A 5 -4.82 -9.56 -9.57
N GLN A 6 -5.33 -10.79 -9.71
CA GLN A 6 -4.80 -11.94 -8.99
C GLN A 6 -3.39 -12.31 -9.47
N MET A 7 -3.16 -12.26 -10.78
CA MET A 7 -1.83 -12.50 -11.35
C MET A 7 -0.81 -11.45 -10.92
N LEU A 8 -1.17 -10.16 -10.98
CA LEU A 8 -0.29 -9.07 -10.54
C LEU A 8 0.01 -9.15 -9.03
N LYS A 9 -1.01 -9.46 -8.21
CA LYS A 9 -0.80 -9.69 -6.78
C LYS A 9 0.14 -10.85 -6.54
N GLY A 10 -0.06 -11.98 -7.21
CA GLY A 10 0.80 -13.16 -7.08
C GLY A 10 2.26 -12.88 -7.45
N LEU A 11 2.51 -12.11 -8.50
CA LEU A 11 3.86 -11.70 -8.92
C LEU A 11 4.52 -10.78 -7.87
N VAL A 12 3.80 -9.77 -7.38
CA VAL A 12 4.32 -8.86 -6.35
C VAL A 12 4.59 -9.60 -5.05
N ASP A 13 3.67 -10.46 -4.61
CA ASP A 13 3.85 -11.30 -3.41
C ASP A 13 5.06 -12.24 -3.54
N LEU A 14 5.33 -12.75 -4.74
CA LEU A 14 6.51 -13.57 -5.01
C LEU A 14 7.81 -12.75 -4.89
N ILE A 15 7.86 -11.55 -5.50
CA ILE A 15 9.02 -10.65 -5.46
C ILE A 15 9.35 -10.24 -4.02
N TYR A 16 8.32 -9.90 -3.23
CA TYR A 16 8.50 -9.51 -1.84
C TYR A 16 8.64 -10.70 -0.88
N GLY A 17 8.40 -11.91 -1.35
CA GLY A 17 8.43 -13.11 -0.52
C GLY A 17 7.37 -13.13 0.57
N THR A 18 6.17 -12.56 0.31
CA THR A 18 5.10 -12.39 1.31
C THR A 18 4.77 -13.70 2.03
N LYS A 19 4.62 -14.81 1.31
CA LYS A 19 4.36 -16.13 1.89
C LYS A 19 5.51 -16.61 2.81
N ARG A 20 6.75 -16.34 2.40
CA ARG A 20 7.95 -16.72 3.19
C ARG A 20 8.03 -15.93 4.49
N VAL A 21 7.78 -14.62 4.42
CA VAL A 21 7.77 -13.73 5.60
C VAL A 21 6.67 -14.15 6.57
N ARG A 22 5.45 -14.38 6.06
CA ARG A 22 4.31 -14.89 6.87
C ARG A 22 4.67 -16.19 7.58
N ARG A 23 5.14 -17.20 6.83
CA ARG A 23 5.50 -18.50 7.40
C ARG A 23 6.63 -18.41 8.42
N LYS A 24 7.66 -17.59 8.15
CA LYS A 24 8.74 -17.36 9.10
C LYS A 24 8.21 -16.77 10.40
N PHE A 25 7.38 -15.74 10.31
CA PHE A 25 6.78 -15.11 11.49
C PHE A 25 5.92 -16.09 12.30
N GLU A 26 5.09 -16.90 11.66
CA GLU A 26 4.24 -17.91 12.31
C GLU A 26 5.06 -18.99 13.03
N LEU A 27 6.21 -19.37 12.49
CA LEU A 27 7.14 -20.32 13.12
C LEU A 27 7.86 -19.72 14.33
N GLU A 28 8.24 -18.43 14.25
CA GLU A 28 8.91 -17.73 15.34
C GLU A 28 7.95 -17.28 16.45
N ASN A 29 6.65 -17.17 16.14
CA ASN A 29 5.62 -16.68 17.06
C ASN A 29 4.40 -17.62 17.08
N PRO A 30 4.52 -18.83 17.62
CA PRO A 30 3.46 -19.85 17.56
C PRO A 30 2.16 -19.45 18.30
N ASN A 31 2.24 -18.47 19.22
CA ASN A 31 1.12 -17.96 20.00
C ASN A 31 0.48 -16.70 19.39
N GLU A 32 0.80 -16.38 18.14
CA GLU A 32 0.30 -15.19 17.44
C GLU A 32 -0.12 -15.55 16.02
N LYS A 33 -1.38 -15.31 15.68
CA LYS A 33 -1.95 -15.68 14.39
C LYS A 33 -1.82 -14.55 13.38
N VAL A 34 -1.30 -14.83 12.19
CA VAL A 34 -1.31 -13.88 11.09
C VAL A 34 -2.66 -13.91 10.36
N LEU A 35 -3.35 -12.78 10.36
CA LEU A 35 -4.69 -12.61 9.80
C LEU A 35 -4.65 -12.11 8.36
N ALA A 36 -3.68 -11.22 8.03
CA ALA A 36 -3.46 -10.71 6.68
C ALA A 36 -1.98 -10.44 6.44
N ALA A 37 -1.55 -10.59 5.18
CA ALA A 37 -0.19 -10.32 4.77
C ALA A 37 -0.15 -9.78 3.34
N ASP A 38 0.58 -8.68 3.11
CA ASP A 38 0.78 -8.10 1.78
C ASP A 38 2.14 -7.44 1.62
N ALA A 39 2.63 -7.44 0.39
CA ALA A 39 3.70 -6.54 -0.01
C ALA A 39 3.21 -5.09 0.06
N SER A 40 3.94 -4.23 0.74
CA SER A 40 3.52 -2.85 0.96
C SER A 40 4.62 -1.83 0.76
N LYS A 41 4.17 -0.59 0.54
CA LYS A 41 4.96 0.62 0.69
C LYS A 41 4.42 1.37 1.90
N GLY A 42 5.26 1.57 2.90
CA GLY A 42 4.88 2.24 4.15
C GLY A 42 5.55 3.60 4.28
N ILE A 43 4.80 4.56 4.76
CA ILE A 43 5.28 5.87 5.21
C ILE A 43 4.76 6.16 6.61
N VAL A 44 5.49 6.99 7.34
CA VAL A 44 5.02 7.53 8.62
C VAL A 44 5.08 9.05 8.55
N THR A 45 4.03 9.71 9.02
CA THR A 45 3.90 11.16 9.05
C THR A 45 3.41 11.60 10.42
N THR A 46 3.71 12.83 10.80
CA THR A 46 3.20 13.45 12.04
C THR A 46 1.84 14.13 11.84
N THR A 47 1.37 14.21 10.61
CA THR A 47 0.11 14.87 10.26
C THR A 47 -0.80 13.87 9.57
N ASN A 48 -2.09 13.88 9.90
CA ASN A 48 -3.10 13.05 9.20
C ASN A 48 -3.38 13.62 7.80
N GLN A 49 -2.41 13.44 6.90
CA GLN A 49 -2.50 13.93 5.53
C GLN A 49 -3.30 12.99 4.64
N ASP A 50 -3.96 13.56 3.63
CA ASP A 50 -4.52 12.81 2.52
C ASP A 50 -3.43 11.99 1.82
N ILE A 51 -3.83 10.88 1.19
CA ILE A 51 -2.90 10.05 0.41
C ILE A 51 -2.41 10.87 -0.79
N GLN A 52 -1.21 11.44 -0.68
CA GLN A 52 -0.55 12.13 -1.79
C GLN A 52 0.52 11.22 -2.40
N ARG A 53 0.42 10.96 -3.69
CA ARG A 53 1.53 10.36 -4.44
C ARG A 53 2.57 11.44 -4.73
N GLY A 54 3.52 11.61 -3.82
CA GLY A 54 4.62 12.55 -3.90
C GLY A 54 5.97 11.87 -3.63
N LEU A 55 6.99 12.68 -3.31
CA LEU A 55 8.34 12.21 -2.99
C LEU A 55 8.37 11.26 -1.79
N ASP A 56 7.48 11.44 -0.81
CA ASP A 56 7.38 10.58 0.37
C ASP A 56 7.12 9.11 0.01
N TRP A 57 6.35 8.86 -1.07
CA TRP A 57 6.12 7.52 -1.59
C TRP A 57 7.30 6.94 -2.36
N VAL A 58 8.23 7.77 -2.83
CA VAL A 58 9.46 7.33 -3.49
C VAL A 58 10.45 6.81 -2.45
N THR A 59 10.53 7.48 -1.30
CA THR A 59 11.40 7.14 -0.17
C THR A 59 10.74 6.16 0.81
N SER A 60 9.52 5.70 0.51
CA SER A 60 8.75 4.80 1.35
C SER A 60 9.48 3.49 1.65
N GLN A 61 9.30 3.00 2.87
CA GLN A 61 9.79 1.69 3.25
C GLN A 61 9.03 0.60 2.48
N ARG A 62 9.76 -0.24 1.76
CA ARG A 62 9.20 -1.38 1.04
C ARG A 62 9.41 -2.63 1.88
N ALA A 63 8.32 -3.21 2.36
CA ALA A 63 8.36 -4.41 3.20
C ALA A 63 7.02 -5.16 3.10
N VAL A 64 6.99 -6.38 3.61
CA VAL A 64 5.73 -7.08 3.86
C VAL A 64 5.09 -6.48 5.09
N VAL A 65 3.81 -6.09 4.98
CA VAL A 65 2.98 -5.75 6.12
C VAL A 65 2.24 -7.01 6.58
N LEU A 66 2.33 -7.29 7.88
CA LEU A 66 1.62 -8.38 8.55
C LEU A 66 0.61 -7.78 9.51
N LEU A 67 -0.62 -8.25 9.45
CA LEU A 67 -1.63 -8.04 10.49
C LEU A 67 -1.74 -9.32 11.29
N THR A 68 -1.51 -9.24 12.57
CA THR A 68 -1.71 -10.36 13.48
C THR A 68 -2.98 -10.17 14.31
N ASP A 69 -3.24 -11.05 15.24
CA ASP A 69 -4.30 -10.89 16.24
C ASP A 69 -3.95 -9.90 17.36
N LYS A 70 -2.72 -9.32 17.37
CA LYS A 70 -2.22 -8.43 18.43
C LYS A 70 -1.64 -7.12 17.93
N LYS A 71 -1.07 -7.10 16.72
CA LYS A 71 -0.29 -5.95 16.22
C LYS A 71 -0.22 -5.92 14.69
N ILE A 72 0.24 -4.78 14.17
CA ILE A 72 0.66 -4.61 12.77
C ILE A 72 2.18 -4.54 12.72
N ILE A 73 2.80 -5.25 11.79
CA ILE A 73 4.24 -5.26 11.59
C ILE A 73 4.53 -4.89 10.14
N CYS A 74 5.44 -3.94 9.90
CA CYS A 74 5.93 -3.63 8.55
C CYS A 74 7.40 -3.21 8.61
N GLY A 75 8.29 -4.10 8.20
CA GLY A 75 9.73 -3.89 8.29
C GLY A 75 10.18 -3.59 9.72
N LYS A 76 10.63 -2.36 9.98
CA LYS A 76 11.07 -1.92 11.32
C LYS A 76 9.93 -1.44 12.23
N TRP A 77 8.74 -1.30 11.71
CA TRP A 77 7.60 -0.80 12.49
C TRP A 77 6.81 -1.95 13.09
N THR A 78 6.58 -1.86 14.39
CA THR A 78 5.68 -2.73 15.15
C THR A 78 4.68 -1.82 15.86
N ILE A 79 3.39 -2.01 15.58
CA ILE A 79 2.29 -1.18 16.06
C ILE A 79 1.32 -2.08 16.81
N PRO A 80 1.40 -2.17 18.15
CA PRO A 80 0.45 -2.92 18.97
C PRO A 80 -0.95 -2.33 18.90
N PHE A 81 -1.98 -3.15 19.00
CA PHE A 81 -3.37 -2.68 18.88
C PHE A 81 -3.79 -1.70 19.98
N ASP A 82 -3.25 -1.84 21.18
CA ASP A 82 -3.49 -0.94 22.31
C ASP A 82 -2.96 0.49 22.08
N THR A 83 -2.01 0.66 21.16
CA THR A 83 -1.51 1.98 20.75
C THR A 83 -2.27 2.59 19.58
N ILE A 84 -3.20 1.87 18.96
CA ILE A 84 -3.95 2.34 17.79
C ILE A 84 -5.18 3.14 18.26
N SER A 85 -5.25 4.42 17.87
CA SER A 85 -6.41 5.26 18.10
C SER A 85 -7.45 5.14 16.98
N THR A 86 -7.00 5.08 15.72
CA THR A 86 -7.88 4.88 14.56
C THR A 86 -7.21 4.02 13.48
N ALA A 87 -8.01 3.20 12.82
CA ALA A 87 -7.56 2.40 11.68
C ALA A 87 -8.60 2.47 10.54
N GLN A 88 -8.14 2.87 9.34
CA GLN A 88 -8.97 3.04 8.16
C GLN A 88 -8.38 2.27 6.99
N LEU A 89 -9.22 1.55 6.26
CA LEU A 89 -8.84 0.89 5.01
C LEU A 89 -9.53 1.58 3.83
N LEU A 90 -8.72 2.29 3.05
CA LEU A 90 -9.20 3.04 1.89
C LEU A 90 -9.01 2.20 0.63
N LYS A 91 -10.10 1.89 -0.07
CA LYS A 91 -10.05 1.28 -1.40
C LYS A 91 -9.85 2.35 -2.47
N ILE A 92 -8.83 2.18 -3.28
CA ILE A 92 -8.48 3.09 -4.36
C ILE A 92 -8.74 2.37 -5.68
N ASN A 93 -9.61 2.95 -6.51
CA ASN A 93 -9.83 2.50 -7.87
C ASN A 93 -8.98 3.32 -8.83
N SER A 94 -8.29 2.66 -9.76
CA SER A 94 -7.59 3.31 -10.86
C SER A 94 -7.91 2.62 -12.17
N LEU A 95 -7.67 3.31 -13.31
CA LEU A 95 -7.89 2.78 -14.66
C LEU A 95 -7.08 1.49 -14.93
N PHE A 96 -5.92 1.36 -14.31
CA PHE A 96 -5.01 0.23 -14.52
C PHE A 96 -5.00 -0.78 -13.37
N GLY A 97 -6.03 -0.76 -12.52
CA GLY A 97 -6.16 -1.65 -11.38
C GLY A 97 -6.49 -0.91 -10.10
N GLY A 98 -6.88 -1.65 -9.08
CA GLY A 98 -7.18 -1.14 -7.75
C GLY A 98 -6.05 -1.41 -6.77
N GLY A 99 -6.02 -0.62 -5.72
CA GLY A 99 -5.18 -0.82 -4.55
C GLY A 99 -5.95 -0.52 -3.28
N GLN A 100 -5.31 -0.72 -2.17
CA GLN A 100 -5.84 -0.29 -0.88
C GLN A 100 -4.73 0.38 -0.07
N VAL A 101 -5.12 1.28 0.80
CA VAL A 101 -4.21 1.93 1.74
C VAL A 101 -4.77 1.75 3.14
N LEU A 102 -4.00 1.11 4.00
CA LEU A 102 -4.27 1.07 5.42
C LEU A 102 -3.65 2.33 6.06
N LYS A 103 -4.50 3.15 6.67
CA LYS A 103 -4.09 4.28 7.51
C LYS A 103 -4.27 3.90 8.96
N VAL A 104 -3.23 4.09 9.75
CA VAL A 104 -3.25 3.80 11.19
C VAL A 104 -2.72 5.01 11.92
N GLN A 105 -3.53 5.56 12.81
CA GLN A 105 -3.11 6.61 13.73
C GLN A 105 -2.90 5.99 15.10
N THR A 106 -1.80 6.32 15.73
CA THR A 106 -1.44 5.87 17.07
C THR A 106 -1.65 6.96 18.11
N THR A 107 -1.71 6.59 19.36
CA THR A 107 -1.93 7.50 20.51
C THR A 107 -0.78 8.50 20.72
N ASP A 108 0.38 8.24 20.13
CA ASP A 108 1.55 9.14 20.10
C ASP A 108 1.59 10.05 18.85
N ASP A 109 0.42 10.27 18.21
CA ASP A 109 0.22 11.13 17.04
C ASP A 109 1.01 10.74 15.77
N LYS A 110 1.52 9.51 15.70
CA LYS A 110 2.10 9.00 14.47
C LYS A 110 1.02 8.47 13.53
N ASN A 111 1.15 8.80 12.26
CA ASN A 111 0.24 8.37 11.21
C ASN A 111 0.99 7.47 10.23
N TYR A 112 0.67 6.19 10.25
CA TYR A 112 1.21 5.21 9.33
C TYR A 112 0.28 5.02 8.14
N GLN A 113 0.84 4.94 6.94
CA GLN A 113 0.11 4.64 5.71
C GLN A 113 0.81 3.51 4.97
N PHE A 114 0.08 2.44 4.72
CA PHE A 114 0.57 1.25 4.02
C PHE A 114 -0.20 1.06 2.72
N GLY A 115 0.45 1.40 1.60
CA GLY A 115 -0.11 1.15 0.27
C GLY A 115 0.16 -0.28 -0.17
N MET A 116 -0.88 -1.02 -0.50
CA MET A 116 -0.82 -2.43 -0.88
C MET A 116 -1.81 -2.75 -1.99
N GLN A 117 -1.75 -3.95 -2.52
CA GLN A 117 -2.74 -4.43 -3.47
C GLN A 117 -4.06 -4.80 -2.80
N LEU A 118 -5.13 -4.93 -3.59
CA LEU A 118 -6.41 -5.38 -3.06
C LEU A 118 -6.27 -6.81 -2.53
N ASN A 119 -6.56 -6.99 -1.24
CA ASN A 119 -6.58 -8.28 -0.58
C ASN A 119 -7.77 -8.38 0.39
N PRO A 120 -8.68 -9.33 0.18
CA PRO A 120 -9.84 -9.50 1.04
C PRO A 120 -9.51 -9.92 2.46
N GLU A 121 -8.32 -10.47 2.75
CA GLU A 121 -7.92 -10.82 4.12
C GLU A 121 -8.07 -9.63 5.07
N TRP A 122 -7.76 -8.40 4.60
CA TRP A 122 -7.88 -7.17 5.41
C TRP A 122 -9.30 -6.79 5.74
N THR A 123 -10.26 -7.11 4.88
CA THR A 123 -11.68 -6.83 5.13
C THR A 123 -12.41 -7.95 5.86
N ASN A 124 -11.90 -9.17 5.80
CA ASN A 124 -12.52 -10.35 6.39
C ASN A 124 -12.10 -10.59 7.85
N GLN A 125 -11.00 -9.97 8.30
CA GLN A 125 -10.54 -10.08 9.67
C GLN A 125 -11.41 -9.22 10.62
N GLN A 126 -11.49 -9.59 11.88
CA GLN A 126 -12.32 -8.94 12.90
C GLN A 126 -11.52 -8.45 14.12
N SER A 127 -10.22 -8.74 14.18
CA SER A 127 -9.38 -8.41 15.34
C SER A 127 -9.02 -6.92 15.40
N LEU A 128 -8.84 -6.27 14.24
CA LEU A 128 -8.65 -4.83 14.15
C LEU A 128 -9.88 -4.20 13.52
N PRO A 129 -10.67 -3.40 14.26
CA PRO A 129 -11.81 -2.68 13.69
C PRO A 129 -11.33 -1.69 12.62
N LEU A 130 -11.75 -1.90 11.36
CA LEU A 130 -11.37 -1.05 10.24
C LEU A 130 -12.57 -0.26 9.74
N THR A 131 -12.44 1.06 9.67
CA THR A 131 -13.37 1.89 8.92
C THR A 131 -13.06 1.76 7.43
N LEU A 132 -14.05 1.28 6.64
CA LEU A 132 -13.90 1.07 5.21
C LEU A 132 -14.34 2.32 4.45
N GLU A 133 -13.46 2.91 3.66
CA GLU A 133 -13.75 4.11 2.89
C GLU A 133 -13.28 3.98 1.43
N LYS A 134 -13.89 4.79 0.55
CA LYS A 134 -13.41 4.95 -0.83
C LYS A 134 -12.36 6.06 -0.83
N GLY A 135 -11.11 5.67 -1.04
CA GLY A 135 -10.00 6.60 -1.13
C GLY A 135 -9.91 7.27 -2.51
N ARG A 136 -9.54 8.56 -2.52
CA ARG A 136 -9.10 9.27 -3.72
C ARG A 136 -7.62 9.60 -3.59
N VAL A 137 -6.86 9.30 -4.63
CA VAL A 137 -5.44 9.67 -4.67
C VAL A 137 -5.33 11.07 -5.24
N LYS A 138 -4.81 11.99 -4.46
CA LYS A 138 -4.39 13.31 -4.98
C LYS A 138 -3.00 13.16 -5.61
N TYR A 139 -2.84 13.72 -6.82
CA TYR A 139 -1.54 13.78 -7.47
C TYR A 139 -0.88 15.11 -7.11
N SER A 140 0.39 15.08 -6.71
CA SER A 140 1.16 16.31 -6.51
C SER A 140 1.35 17.02 -7.87
N ALA A 141 1.52 18.35 -7.85
CA ALA A 141 1.82 19.15 -9.05
C ALA A 141 3.04 18.59 -9.80
N PHE A 142 4.07 18.17 -9.06
CA PHE A 142 5.26 17.53 -9.65
C PHE A 142 4.92 16.26 -10.43
N SER A 143 4.05 15.38 -9.87
CA SER A 143 3.63 14.16 -10.57
C SER A 143 2.84 14.45 -11.85
N ILE A 144 2.08 15.53 -11.88
CA ILE A 144 1.34 15.98 -13.08
C ILE A 144 2.32 16.50 -14.13
N ILE A 145 3.26 17.35 -13.75
CA ILE A 145 4.28 17.91 -14.64
C ILE A 145 5.10 16.81 -15.31
N VAL A 146 5.62 15.85 -14.53
CA VAL A 146 6.40 14.72 -15.06
C VAL A 146 5.62 13.91 -16.09
N ARG A 147 4.32 13.70 -15.86
CA ARG A 147 3.45 12.98 -16.81
C ARG A 147 3.21 13.77 -18.09
N LEU A 148 3.02 15.07 -17.97
CA LEU A 148 2.85 15.95 -19.14
C LEU A 148 4.11 15.99 -20.00
N VAL A 149 5.28 16.10 -19.38
CA VAL A 149 6.58 16.04 -20.08
C VAL A 149 6.77 14.69 -20.77
N ALA A 150 6.49 13.58 -20.07
CA ALA A 150 6.61 12.25 -20.67
C ALA A 150 5.63 12.04 -21.84
N ALA A 151 4.40 12.52 -21.71
CA ALA A 151 3.41 12.46 -22.79
C ALA A 151 3.83 13.32 -23.99
N GLY A 152 4.31 14.54 -23.75
CA GLY A 152 4.82 15.44 -24.80
C GLY A 152 6.00 14.82 -25.54
N TYR A 153 6.95 14.21 -24.81
CA TYR A 153 8.07 13.51 -25.41
C TYR A 153 7.63 12.32 -26.27
N LEU A 154 6.65 11.54 -25.78
CA LEU A 154 6.12 10.40 -26.54
C LEU A 154 5.43 10.86 -27.84
N ILE A 155 4.65 11.93 -27.79
CA ILE A 155 3.99 12.52 -28.97
C ILE A 155 5.03 13.02 -29.97
N TYR A 156 6.06 13.74 -29.50
CA TYR A 156 7.15 14.21 -30.32
C TYR A 156 7.91 13.06 -31.03
N TRP A 157 8.24 12.00 -30.25
CA TRP A 157 8.92 10.81 -30.78
C TRP A 157 8.07 10.08 -31.84
N LEU A 158 6.75 9.95 -31.60
CA LEU A 158 5.83 9.35 -32.57
C LEU A 158 5.72 10.21 -33.85
N TYR A 159 5.65 11.52 -33.68
CA TYR A 159 5.61 12.45 -34.81
C TYR A 159 6.84 12.29 -35.69
N GLU A 160 8.05 12.33 -35.15
CA GLU A 160 9.29 12.14 -35.91
C GLU A 160 9.34 10.81 -36.65
N ARG A 161 8.85 9.72 -35.97
CA ARG A 161 8.98 8.39 -36.54
C ARG A 161 7.91 8.03 -37.57
N ILE A 162 6.75 8.66 -37.54
CA ILE A 162 5.62 8.32 -38.40
C ILE A 162 5.38 9.37 -39.50
N ILE A 163 5.63 10.65 -39.21
CA ILE A 163 5.25 11.78 -40.10
C ILE A 163 6.45 12.43 -40.75
N ALA A 164 7.62 12.46 -40.11
CA ALA A 164 8.84 13.04 -40.64
C ALA A 164 9.66 12.09 -41.54
N HIS A 165 9.21 10.84 -41.71
CA HIS A 165 9.65 9.88 -42.70
C HIS A 165 8.53 9.62 -43.70
#